data_204e513f866d158f131b1b8cb5b785c9
#
_entry.id   204e513f866d158f131b1b8cb5b785c9
#
_cell.length_a   1.000
_cell.length_b   1.000
_cell.length_c   1.000
_cell.angle_alpha   90.00
_cell.angle_beta   90.00
_cell.angle_gamma   90.00
#
_symmetry.space_group_name_H-M   'P 1'
#
loop_
_entity.id
_entity.type
_entity.pdbx_description
1 polymer ?
#
loop_
_entity_poly.entity_id
_entity_poly.type
_entity_poly.pdbx_seq_one_letter_code
_entity_poly.pdbx_strand_id
1 'polypeptide(L)'
;MKKNGKFFVAPQTSDDDFKELFSRIAAEGAGRPADNRGFADGPWTAETLTQAICELDGNVKGIELRTVQVWFQANDNGIGTDNIRWLARIFGCDDPEQTSKWQAELKASKERLTAFRRAKRNSTNDTSIVEYSEPTVGNLAVEEPFGQGFIHSQPPMEPDTKPTVTGISLALRCEKMFSGPNHLFMPISIWGGLAVLWFLAIILGVHSVTYSPIEGIEKQIGFIWSPGWNLGEPIFLPIMLILCASLINVWKESDRSKLLSYGGVSAGDTWYGKVRSFTSSFWAIFLICFILIFVVQWVGVYLLPLLANKQDVPMIDWMLIALVRPDVLSADAAIFVSFLGFLYSGLIYWFLFTASLFLFTVSGDFAEICRAKDDRHIPVYNGHAFKTGLKIMKTAFRCTILGIMVALCIKLNAAYLVSDAESITGWLWNDALILLGYTEEEWTWINGSPSPFFTSFLLLFLLCFVFGACLLQVRSGIDKTPLFAQEEKRAVRTWLRMCAVIGILSIGYIMIGQFYGFSLLLGLSVTIALSSLLWGVEPRKSVPKGKGT
;
A
#
# COMPACT_ATOMS: atom_id res chain seq x y z
N MET A 1 -26.20 -26.87 -33.79
CA MET A 1 -26.72 -28.16 -33.21
C MET A 1 -27.25 -27.92 -31.80
N LYS A 2 -28.28 -28.67 -31.36
CA LYS A 2 -28.77 -28.57 -29.99
C LYS A 2 -28.12 -29.61 -29.08
N LYS A 3 -27.50 -29.20 -27.96
CA LYS A 3 -26.87 -30.07 -26.96
C LYS A 3 -27.21 -29.60 -25.56
N ASN A 4 -27.72 -30.45 -24.69
CA ASN A 4 -28.16 -30.11 -23.33
C ASN A 4 -29.13 -28.89 -23.29
N GLY A 5 -30.04 -28.78 -24.29
CA GLY A 5 -30.95 -27.61 -24.36
C GLY A 5 -30.33 -26.32 -24.88
N LYS A 6 -29.02 -26.28 -25.12
CA LYS A 6 -28.24 -25.11 -25.56
C LYS A 6 -27.81 -25.27 -27.04
N PHE A 7 -27.55 -24.14 -27.70
CA PHE A 7 -27.03 -24.07 -29.04
C PHE A 7 -25.52 -24.38 -29.05
N PHE A 8 -25.15 -25.51 -29.63
CA PHE A 8 -23.76 -25.96 -29.66
C PHE A 8 -23.12 -25.67 -31.04
N VAL A 9 -21.93 -25.07 -30.98
CA VAL A 9 -21.01 -24.87 -32.11
C VAL A 9 -19.77 -25.69 -31.83
N ALA A 10 -19.37 -26.52 -32.79
CA ALA A 10 -18.16 -27.34 -32.65
C ALA A 10 -16.91 -26.44 -32.75
N PRO A 11 -15.90 -26.61 -31.88
CA PRO A 11 -14.65 -25.90 -32.04
C PRO A 11 -14.00 -26.30 -33.37
N GLN A 12 -13.70 -25.30 -34.18
CA GLN A 12 -12.94 -25.48 -35.43
C GLN A 12 -11.51 -25.05 -35.16
N THR A 13 -10.54 -25.87 -35.56
CA THR A 13 -9.14 -25.47 -35.54
C THR A 13 -8.94 -24.40 -36.59
N SER A 14 -8.96 -23.14 -36.19
CA SER A 14 -8.76 -21.97 -37.04
C SER A 14 -7.46 -21.27 -36.63
N ASP A 15 -6.89 -20.49 -37.54
CA ASP A 15 -5.74 -19.63 -37.21
C ASP A 15 -6.15 -18.33 -36.50
N ASP A 16 -7.44 -18.18 -36.17
CA ASP A 16 -7.98 -17.01 -35.47
C ASP A 16 -7.30 -16.81 -34.13
N ASP A 17 -6.99 -15.56 -33.80
CA ASP A 17 -6.61 -15.21 -32.46
C ASP A 17 -7.80 -15.24 -31.48
N PHE A 18 -7.54 -15.04 -30.20
CA PHE A 18 -8.62 -15.09 -29.20
C PHE A 18 -9.73 -14.06 -29.46
N LYS A 19 -9.44 -12.89 -30.00
CA LYS A 19 -10.43 -11.84 -30.25
C LYS A 19 -11.34 -12.15 -31.42
N GLU A 20 -10.76 -12.65 -32.50
CA GLU A 20 -11.48 -13.06 -33.70
C GLU A 20 -12.36 -14.26 -33.39
N LEU A 21 -11.79 -15.28 -32.75
CA LEU A 21 -12.53 -16.48 -32.33
C LEU A 21 -13.69 -16.14 -31.41
N PHE A 22 -13.42 -15.34 -30.35
CA PHE A 22 -14.44 -14.93 -29.37
C PHE A 22 -15.56 -14.11 -30.01
N SER A 23 -15.22 -13.11 -30.84
CA SER A 23 -16.20 -12.29 -31.54
C SER A 23 -17.14 -13.11 -32.42
N ARG A 24 -16.61 -14.06 -33.18
CA ARG A 24 -17.39 -14.97 -34.02
C ARG A 24 -18.33 -15.84 -33.20
N ILE A 25 -17.82 -16.54 -32.20
CA ILE A 25 -18.58 -17.47 -31.36
C ILE A 25 -19.62 -16.76 -30.51
N ALA A 26 -19.33 -15.54 -30.03
CA ALA A 26 -20.27 -14.71 -29.31
C ALA A 26 -21.42 -14.23 -30.23
N ALA A 27 -21.11 -13.84 -31.46
CA ALA A 27 -22.12 -13.45 -32.46
C ALA A 27 -23.03 -14.63 -32.85
N GLU A 28 -22.48 -15.86 -32.94
CA GLU A 28 -23.26 -17.09 -33.21
C GLU A 28 -24.13 -17.53 -32.02
N GLY A 29 -23.86 -17.01 -30.79
CA GLY A 29 -24.58 -17.35 -29.59
C GLY A 29 -24.33 -18.77 -29.06
N ALA A 30 -23.12 -19.34 -29.29
CA ALA A 30 -22.77 -20.66 -28.82
C ALA A 30 -22.92 -20.79 -27.30
N GLY A 31 -23.60 -21.83 -26.82
CA GLY A 31 -23.88 -22.07 -25.41
C GLY A 31 -25.12 -21.37 -24.86
N ARG A 32 -25.82 -20.52 -25.65
CA ARG A 32 -27.12 -19.95 -25.28
C ARG A 32 -28.25 -20.99 -25.32
N PRO A 33 -29.36 -20.76 -24.59
CA PRO A 33 -30.54 -21.60 -24.77
C PRO A 33 -30.94 -21.70 -26.24
N ALA A 34 -31.28 -22.89 -26.69
CA ALA A 34 -31.72 -23.11 -28.06
C ALA A 34 -33.24 -23.02 -28.16
N ASP A 35 -33.73 -22.29 -29.18
CA ASP A 35 -35.15 -22.18 -29.46
C ASP A 35 -35.74 -23.54 -29.94
N ASN A 36 -37.07 -23.59 -30.23
CA ASN A 36 -37.72 -24.78 -30.71
C ASN A 36 -37.23 -25.23 -32.11
N ARG A 37 -36.54 -24.38 -32.85
CA ARG A 37 -35.97 -24.65 -34.16
C ARG A 37 -34.51 -25.05 -34.08
N GLY A 38 -33.91 -25.05 -32.87
CA GLY A 38 -32.51 -25.41 -32.62
C GLY A 38 -31.49 -24.30 -32.87
N PHE A 39 -31.92 -23.06 -33.02
CA PHE A 39 -31.04 -21.87 -33.11
C PHE A 39 -30.83 -21.22 -31.74
N ALA A 40 -29.74 -20.48 -31.61
CA ALA A 40 -29.46 -19.71 -30.39
C ALA A 40 -30.49 -18.60 -30.20
N ASP A 41 -30.84 -18.31 -28.94
CA ASP A 41 -31.67 -17.18 -28.54
C ASP A 41 -30.88 -15.84 -28.62
N GLY A 42 -30.38 -15.54 -29.84
CA GLY A 42 -29.61 -14.36 -30.19
C GLY A 42 -28.11 -14.41 -29.82
N PRO A 43 -27.33 -13.36 -30.14
CA PRO A 43 -25.92 -13.27 -29.82
C PRO A 43 -25.68 -13.03 -28.31
N TRP A 44 -24.47 -13.30 -27.84
CA TRP A 44 -24.05 -12.91 -26.49
C TRP A 44 -23.84 -11.41 -26.38
N THR A 45 -24.31 -10.82 -25.30
CA THR A 45 -23.89 -9.49 -24.83
C THR A 45 -22.97 -9.66 -23.61
N ALA A 46 -22.23 -8.61 -23.25
CA ALA A 46 -21.36 -8.68 -22.10
C ALA A 46 -22.13 -8.99 -20.79
N GLU A 47 -23.34 -8.44 -20.66
CA GLU A 47 -24.21 -8.63 -19.51
C GLU A 47 -24.73 -10.07 -19.42
N THR A 48 -25.29 -10.59 -20.52
CA THR A 48 -25.83 -11.96 -20.54
C THR A 48 -24.76 -13.02 -20.38
N LEU A 49 -23.57 -12.81 -20.94
CA LEU A 49 -22.43 -13.71 -20.77
C LEU A 49 -21.88 -13.69 -19.34
N THR A 50 -21.82 -12.49 -18.72
CA THR A 50 -21.42 -12.35 -17.32
C THR A 50 -22.37 -13.12 -16.41
N GLN A 51 -23.67 -12.96 -16.62
CA GLN A 51 -24.69 -13.65 -15.85
C GLN A 51 -24.56 -15.17 -16.00
N ALA A 52 -24.42 -15.68 -17.24
CA ALA A 52 -24.26 -17.10 -17.51
C ALA A 52 -22.99 -17.70 -16.86
N ILE A 53 -21.88 -16.95 -16.82
CA ILE A 53 -20.65 -17.37 -16.13
C ILE A 53 -20.85 -17.42 -14.62
N CYS A 54 -21.57 -16.45 -14.04
CA CYS A 54 -21.86 -16.42 -12.61
C CYS A 54 -22.81 -17.53 -12.15
N GLU A 55 -23.71 -17.98 -13.03
CA GLU A 55 -24.68 -19.06 -12.76
C GLU A 55 -24.06 -20.47 -12.89
N LEU A 56 -22.82 -20.59 -13.35
CA LEU A 56 -22.15 -21.90 -13.45
C LEU A 56 -21.82 -22.48 -12.08
N ASP A 57 -22.22 -23.73 -11.87
CA ASP A 57 -21.89 -24.48 -10.65
C ASP A 57 -20.38 -24.55 -10.42
N GLY A 58 -19.96 -24.19 -9.20
CA GLY A 58 -18.56 -24.16 -8.78
C GLY A 58 -17.85 -22.83 -9.04
N ASN A 59 -18.50 -21.84 -9.63
CA ASN A 59 -17.95 -20.48 -9.76
C ASN A 59 -18.34 -19.58 -8.58
N VAL A 60 -17.80 -19.86 -7.41
CA VAL A 60 -18.10 -19.11 -6.17
C VAL A 60 -17.66 -17.64 -6.23
N LYS A 61 -16.67 -17.31 -7.07
CA LYS A 61 -16.11 -15.95 -7.19
C LYS A 61 -16.83 -15.08 -8.21
N GLY A 62 -17.64 -15.66 -9.11
CA GLY A 62 -18.22 -14.95 -10.23
C GLY A 62 -17.19 -14.34 -11.19
N ILE A 63 -17.63 -13.50 -12.09
CA ILE A 63 -16.80 -12.69 -12.98
C ILE A 63 -17.35 -11.25 -13.02
N GLU A 64 -16.47 -10.25 -13.03
CA GLU A 64 -16.89 -8.86 -13.16
C GLU A 64 -17.32 -8.55 -14.60
N LEU A 65 -18.44 -7.83 -14.76
CA LEU A 65 -18.95 -7.38 -16.05
C LEU A 65 -17.87 -6.65 -16.88
N ARG A 66 -17.06 -5.81 -16.24
CA ARG A 66 -15.95 -5.10 -16.90
C ARG A 66 -14.93 -6.05 -17.54
N THR A 67 -14.66 -7.19 -16.95
CA THR A 67 -13.74 -8.19 -17.50
C THR A 67 -14.31 -8.78 -18.78
N VAL A 68 -15.62 -9.07 -18.80
CA VAL A 68 -16.30 -9.60 -19.99
C VAL A 68 -16.42 -8.54 -21.08
N GLN A 69 -16.73 -7.29 -20.74
CA GLN A 69 -16.75 -6.16 -21.68
C GLN A 69 -15.43 -5.98 -22.42
N VAL A 70 -14.28 -6.22 -21.76
CA VAL A 70 -12.97 -6.16 -22.39
C VAL A 70 -12.82 -7.22 -23.50
N TRP A 71 -13.49 -8.36 -23.41
CA TRP A 71 -13.44 -9.39 -24.48
C TRP A 71 -14.19 -8.97 -25.73
N PHE A 72 -15.26 -8.18 -25.59
CA PHE A 72 -16.04 -7.63 -26.71
C PHE A 72 -15.41 -6.39 -27.37
N GLN A 73 -14.44 -5.76 -26.72
CA GLN A 73 -13.78 -4.56 -27.27
C GLN A 73 -12.66 -4.94 -28.24
N ALA A 74 -12.50 -4.12 -29.29
CA ALA A 74 -11.37 -4.22 -30.25
C ALA A 74 -10.07 -3.76 -29.53
N ASN A 75 -9.44 -4.67 -28.82
CA ASN A 75 -8.17 -4.45 -28.14
C ASN A 75 -7.35 -5.74 -28.12
N ASP A 76 -6.05 -5.63 -27.90
CA ASP A 76 -5.17 -6.80 -27.83
C ASP A 76 -5.20 -7.52 -26.46
N ASN A 77 -6.17 -7.28 -25.57
CA ASN A 77 -6.22 -7.91 -24.24
C ASN A 77 -6.69 -9.38 -24.36
N GLY A 78 -5.89 -10.29 -23.83
CA GLY A 78 -6.22 -11.72 -23.78
C GLY A 78 -7.10 -12.08 -22.60
N ILE A 79 -7.43 -13.36 -22.52
CA ILE A 79 -8.24 -13.95 -21.45
C ILE A 79 -7.36 -14.63 -20.38
N GLY A 80 -7.76 -14.55 -19.10
CA GLY A 80 -7.14 -15.27 -17.99
C GLY A 80 -7.40 -16.78 -18.07
N THR A 81 -6.51 -17.60 -17.52
CA THR A 81 -6.61 -19.07 -17.57
C THR A 81 -7.87 -19.59 -16.88
N ASP A 82 -8.26 -18.99 -15.75
CA ASP A 82 -9.49 -19.36 -15.03
C ASP A 82 -10.74 -19.05 -15.85
N ASN A 83 -10.74 -17.92 -16.55
CA ASN A 83 -11.86 -17.50 -17.40
C ASN A 83 -11.99 -18.36 -18.67
N ILE A 84 -10.89 -18.90 -19.20
CA ILE A 84 -10.93 -19.90 -20.29
C ILE A 84 -11.76 -21.12 -19.87
N ARG A 85 -11.61 -21.55 -18.63
CA ARG A 85 -12.31 -22.70 -18.08
C ARG A 85 -13.82 -22.50 -18.03
N TRP A 86 -14.26 -21.31 -17.59
CA TRP A 86 -15.68 -20.96 -17.54
C TRP A 86 -16.28 -20.77 -18.93
N LEU A 87 -15.56 -20.09 -19.81
CA LEU A 87 -15.99 -19.87 -21.18
C LEU A 87 -16.11 -21.18 -21.96
N ALA A 88 -15.16 -22.10 -21.77
CA ALA A 88 -15.18 -23.42 -22.37
C ALA A 88 -16.38 -24.26 -21.90
N ARG A 89 -16.82 -24.15 -20.64
CA ARG A 89 -18.03 -24.81 -20.15
C ARG A 89 -19.30 -24.28 -20.81
N ILE A 90 -19.38 -22.96 -20.99
CA ILE A 90 -20.52 -22.35 -21.68
C ILE A 90 -20.57 -22.81 -23.14
N PHE A 91 -19.50 -22.67 -23.90
CA PHE A 91 -19.46 -23.02 -25.31
C PHE A 91 -19.53 -24.51 -25.53
N GLY A 92 -19.04 -25.33 -24.61
CA GLY A 92 -19.18 -26.77 -24.61
C GLY A 92 -20.53 -27.28 -24.13
N CYS A 93 -21.48 -26.39 -23.75
CA CYS A 93 -22.81 -26.72 -23.25
C CYS A 93 -22.82 -27.67 -22.05
N ASP A 94 -21.86 -27.54 -21.14
CA ASP A 94 -21.63 -28.40 -19.96
C ASP A 94 -21.37 -29.89 -20.29
N ASP A 95 -21.06 -30.20 -21.52
CA ASP A 95 -20.63 -31.53 -21.93
C ASP A 95 -19.11 -31.70 -21.70
N PRO A 96 -18.65 -32.69 -20.95
CA PRO A 96 -17.24 -32.78 -20.54
C PRO A 96 -16.26 -32.88 -21.73
N GLU A 97 -16.64 -33.65 -22.76
CA GLU A 97 -15.81 -33.86 -23.95
C GLU A 97 -15.69 -32.58 -24.77
N GLN A 98 -16.81 -31.89 -24.99
CA GLN A 98 -16.81 -30.64 -25.75
C GLN A 98 -16.19 -29.48 -24.98
N THR A 99 -16.38 -29.44 -23.68
CA THR A 99 -15.70 -28.49 -22.79
C THR A 99 -14.19 -28.64 -22.89
N SER A 100 -13.67 -29.87 -22.90
CA SER A 100 -12.23 -30.12 -23.07
C SER A 100 -11.71 -29.63 -24.43
N LYS A 101 -12.46 -29.88 -25.51
CA LYS A 101 -12.11 -29.41 -26.86
C LYS A 101 -12.12 -27.88 -26.94
N TRP A 102 -13.14 -27.22 -26.39
CA TRP A 102 -13.21 -25.76 -26.32
C TRP A 102 -12.11 -25.14 -25.44
N GLN A 103 -11.75 -25.80 -24.34
CA GLN A 103 -10.65 -25.34 -23.49
C GLN A 103 -9.31 -25.40 -24.24
N ALA A 104 -9.07 -26.45 -25.03
CA ALA A 104 -7.86 -26.55 -25.84
C ALA A 104 -7.81 -25.47 -26.93
N GLU A 105 -8.92 -25.21 -27.65
CA GLU A 105 -8.97 -24.19 -28.70
C GLU A 105 -8.83 -22.76 -28.13
N LEU A 106 -9.53 -22.43 -27.05
CA LEU A 106 -9.40 -21.12 -26.38
C LEU A 106 -7.99 -20.88 -25.85
N LYS A 107 -7.30 -21.95 -25.45
CA LYS A 107 -5.89 -21.83 -25.01
C LYS A 107 -4.97 -21.60 -26.21
N ALA A 108 -5.16 -22.32 -27.29
CA ALA A 108 -4.39 -22.14 -28.54
C ALA A 108 -4.60 -20.74 -29.14
N SER A 109 -5.84 -20.26 -29.21
CA SER A 109 -6.16 -18.90 -29.68
C SER A 109 -5.55 -17.80 -28.81
N LYS A 110 -5.48 -17.98 -27.48
CA LYS A 110 -4.76 -17.09 -26.57
C LYS A 110 -3.25 -17.08 -26.85
N GLU A 111 -2.67 -18.22 -27.14
CA GLU A 111 -1.24 -18.34 -27.46
C GLU A 111 -0.95 -17.63 -28.80
N ARG A 112 -1.82 -17.79 -29.82
CA ARG A 112 -1.73 -17.04 -31.08
C ARG A 112 -1.78 -15.53 -30.89
N LEU A 113 -2.73 -15.02 -30.10
CA LEU A 113 -2.80 -13.60 -29.72
C LEU A 113 -1.51 -13.12 -29.02
N THR A 114 -0.94 -13.97 -28.17
CA THR A 114 0.31 -13.64 -27.45
C THR A 114 1.51 -13.62 -28.41
N ALA A 115 1.58 -14.55 -29.36
CA ALA A 115 2.62 -14.59 -30.39
C ALA A 115 2.52 -13.37 -31.33
N PHE A 116 1.33 -13.02 -31.78
CA PHE A 116 1.07 -11.81 -32.58
C PHE A 116 1.56 -10.54 -31.87
N ARG A 117 1.27 -10.39 -30.58
CA ARG A 117 1.77 -9.26 -29.77
C ARG A 117 3.30 -9.23 -29.70
N ARG A 118 3.95 -10.38 -29.56
CA ARG A 118 5.41 -10.46 -29.53
C ARG A 118 6.02 -10.06 -30.88
N ALA A 119 5.46 -10.56 -31.97
CA ALA A 119 5.89 -10.21 -33.33
C ALA A 119 5.74 -8.69 -33.61
N LYS A 120 4.59 -8.12 -33.28
CA LYS A 120 4.31 -6.68 -33.41
C LYS A 120 5.29 -5.83 -32.59
N ARG A 121 5.70 -6.31 -31.42
CA ARG A 121 6.66 -5.62 -30.54
C ARG A 121 8.10 -5.66 -31.09
N ASN A 122 8.48 -6.78 -31.70
CA ASN A 122 9.82 -6.93 -32.27
C ASN A 122 9.97 -6.09 -33.55
N SER A 123 8.94 -6.02 -34.40
CA SER A 123 8.95 -5.15 -35.60
C SER A 123 9.02 -3.66 -35.29
N THR A 124 8.55 -3.24 -34.10
CA THR A 124 8.63 -1.83 -33.67
C THR A 124 10.02 -1.47 -33.11
N ASN A 125 10.79 -2.47 -32.65
CA ASN A 125 12.16 -2.27 -32.15
C ASN A 125 13.21 -2.25 -33.27
N ASP A 126 12.95 -2.87 -34.42
CA ASP A 126 13.90 -2.88 -35.57
C ASP A 126 13.88 -1.59 -36.39
N THR A 127 12.89 -0.70 -36.17
CA THR A 127 12.77 0.58 -36.90
C THR A 127 13.49 1.75 -36.21
N SER A 128 14.20 1.52 -35.10
CA SER A 128 14.86 2.57 -34.31
C SER A 128 16.39 2.64 -34.47
N ILE A 129 16.96 2.01 -35.50
CA ILE A 129 18.39 2.17 -35.85
C ILE A 129 18.46 2.62 -37.32
N VAL A 130 18.22 3.92 -37.56
CA VAL A 130 18.70 4.60 -38.75
C VAL A 130 19.37 5.89 -38.30
N GLU A 131 20.63 5.89 -38.56
CA GLU A 131 21.71 6.85 -38.40
C GLU A 131 21.34 8.24 -38.91
N TYR A 132 21.57 9.28 -38.10
CA TYR A 132 21.50 10.67 -38.51
C TYR A 132 22.64 10.99 -39.47
N SER A 133 22.30 11.30 -40.73
CA SER A 133 23.16 12.05 -41.66
C SER A 133 22.40 13.30 -42.10
N GLU A 134 22.93 14.45 -41.75
CA GLU A 134 22.48 15.77 -42.27
C GLU A 134 22.61 15.84 -43.81
N PRO A 135 21.72 16.57 -44.46
CA PRO A 135 22.14 17.37 -45.59
C PRO A 135 21.68 18.84 -45.56
N THR A 136 22.62 19.64 -45.87
CA THR A 136 22.76 21.01 -46.25
C THR A 136 21.61 21.61 -47.08
N VAL A 137 21.37 22.89 -46.75
CA VAL A 137 20.66 23.99 -47.36
C VAL A 137 20.51 23.97 -48.89
N GLY A 138 19.29 24.31 -49.37
CA GLY A 138 19.03 24.75 -50.74
C GLY A 138 17.65 25.43 -50.87
N ASN A 139 17.66 26.76 -50.99
CA ASN A 139 16.52 27.64 -51.33
C ASN A 139 15.87 27.29 -52.66
N LEU A 140 14.56 27.50 -52.79
CA LEU A 140 13.98 28.40 -53.82
C LEU A 140 12.44 28.43 -53.76
N ALA A 141 11.93 29.55 -54.07
CA ALA A 141 10.68 30.26 -53.92
C ALA A 141 9.52 29.86 -54.87
N VAL A 142 8.31 30.42 -54.50
CA VAL A 142 7.24 30.98 -55.38
C VAL A 142 6.13 29.98 -55.82
N GLU A 143 4.92 30.20 -55.42
CA GLU A 143 3.72 30.87 -55.88
C GLU A 143 2.41 30.25 -55.40
N GLU A 144 1.53 31.09 -54.87
CA GLU A 144 0.07 30.82 -54.74
C GLU A 144 -0.63 31.02 -56.11
N PRO A 145 -1.86 30.57 -56.32
CA PRO A 145 -3.01 31.29 -55.79
C PRO A 145 -4.35 30.51 -55.53
N PHE A 146 -5.15 31.08 -54.64
CA PHE A 146 -6.63 31.18 -54.57
C PHE A 146 -7.57 30.05 -54.96
N GLY A 147 -8.47 29.68 -54.02
CA GLY A 147 -9.72 28.97 -54.31
C GLY A 147 -10.55 28.65 -53.08
N GLN A 148 -11.61 29.38 -52.85
CA GLN A 148 -12.60 29.28 -51.78
C GLN A 148 -13.32 27.92 -51.74
N GLY A 149 -13.63 27.44 -50.53
CA GLY A 149 -14.55 26.32 -50.29
C GLY A 149 -14.73 26.03 -48.81
N PHE A 150 -15.68 26.70 -48.14
CA PHE A 150 -16.14 26.36 -46.80
C PHE A 150 -16.77 24.96 -46.77
N ILE A 151 -16.14 24.01 -46.12
CA ILE A 151 -16.79 22.82 -45.56
C ILE A 151 -16.27 22.65 -44.16
N HIS A 152 -17.18 22.78 -43.21
CA HIS A 152 -17.02 22.52 -41.79
C HIS A 152 -16.69 21.05 -41.58
N SER A 153 -15.43 20.72 -41.45
CA SER A 153 -14.97 19.40 -41.05
C SER A 153 -14.47 19.51 -39.59
N GLN A 154 -15.18 18.87 -38.68
CA GLN A 154 -14.67 18.61 -37.33
C GLN A 154 -13.28 18.00 -37.44
N PRO A 155 -12.30 18.41 -36.58
CA PRO A 155 -11.01 17.74 -36.54
C PRO A 155 -11.22 16.26 -36.09
N PRO A 156 -10.49 15.31 -36.68
CA PRO A 156 -10.54 13.94 -36.26
C PRO A 156 -10.08 13.89 -34.80
N MET A 157 -10.92 13.32 -33.95
CA MET A 157 -10.57 12.90 -32.59
C MET A 157 -9.31 12.03 -32.71
N GLU A 158 -8.17 12.53 -32.26
CA GLU A 158 -6.97 11.69 -32.05
C GLU A 158 -7.38 10.51 -31.19
N PRO A 159 -7.06 9.27 -31.61
CA PRO A 159 -7.33 8.12 -30.77
C PRO A 159 -6.49 8.25 -29.51
N ASP A 160 -7.17 8.30 -28.36
CA ASP A 160 -6.58 8.15 -27.03
C ASP A 160 -5.53 7.03 -27.08
N THR A 161 -4.28 7.42 -27.24
CA THR A 161 -3.13 6.52 -27.06
C THR A 161 -3.08 6.13 -25.60
N LYS A 162 -3.87 5.10 -25.24
CA LYS A 162 -3.69 4.39 -23.98
C LYS A 162 -2.24 3.91 -23.94
N PRO A 163 -1.44 4.34 -22.95
CA PRO A 163 -0.06 3.90 -22.87
C PRO A 163 -0.04 2.38 -22.75
N THR A 164 0.60 1.74 -23.69
CA THR A 164 0.88 0.30 -23.70
C THR A 164 1.70 -0.02 -22.46
N VAL A 165 1.04 -0.60 -21.45
CA VAL A 165 1.67 -1.00 -20.18
C VAL A 165 2.48 -2.25 -20.41
N THR A 166 3.69 -2.09 -20.89
CA THR A 166 4.70 -3.14 -20.88
C THR A 166 5.32 -3.22 -19.51
N GLY A 167 4.88 -4.18 -18.72
CA GLY A 167 5.38 -4.43 -17.35
C GLY A 167 4.52 -3.75 -16.28
N ILE A 168 4.01 -4.54 -15.34
CA ILE A 168 3.27 -4.01 -14.19
C ILE A 168 4.28 -3.28 -13.32
N SER A 169 4.22 -1.93 -13.25
CA SER A 169 5.13 -1.13 -12.42
C SER A 169 4.96 -1.51 -10.94
N LEU A 170 6.05 -1.45 -10.15
CA LEU A 170 6.02 -1.72 -8.72
C LEU A 170 4.97 -0.84 -8.02
N ALA A 171 4.90 0.44 -8.40
CA ALA A 171 3.92 1.39 -7.88
C ALA A 171 2.46 0.92 -8.05
N LEU A 172 2.11 0.39 -9.23
CA LEU A 172 0.77 -0.13 -9.48
C LEU A 172 0.49 -1.45 -8.74
N ARG A 173 1.53 -2.27 -8.50
CA ARG A 173 1.39 -3.46 -7.65
C ARG A 173 1.12 -3.06 -6.21
N CYS A 174 1.87 -2.09 -5.68
CA CYS A 174 1.63 -1.53 -4.35
C CYS A 174 0.23 -0.95 -4.24
N GLU A 175 -0.22 -0.14 -5.23
CA GLU A 175 -1.57 0.42 -5.23
C GLU A 175 -2.65 -0.68 -5.16
N LYS A 176 -2.49 -1.75 -5.93
CA LYS A 176 -3.41 -2.89 -5.90
C LYS A 176 -3.45 -3.60 -4.55
N MET A 177 -2.34 -3.63 -3.79
CA MET A 177 -2.28 -4.21 -2.44
C MET A 177 -3.05 -3.35 -1.42
N PHE A 178 -3.06 -2.01 -1.60
CA PHE A 178 -3.77 -1.08 -0.73
C PHE A 178 -5.22 -0.82 -1.14
N SER A 179 -5.66 -1.23 -2.33
CA SER A 179 -6.99 -0.89 -2.87
C SER A 179 -7.83 -2.13 -3.20
N GLY A 180 -9.15 -1.93 -3.22
CA GLY A 180 -10.12 -2.96 -3.58
C GLY A 180 -10.24 -4.09 -2.55
N PRO A 181 -10.56 -5.33 -2.99
CA PRO A 181 -10.79 -6.47 -2.09
C PRO A 181 -9.53 -6.93 -1.36
N ASN A 182 -8.34 -6.46 -1.77
CA ASN A 182 -7.06 -6.89 -1.22
C ASN A 182 -6.56 -6.02 -0.06
N HIS A 183 -7.35 -5.06 0.44
CA HIS A 183 -6.94 -4.13 1.50
C HIS A 183 -6.52 -4.80 2.82
N LEU A 184 -6.92 -6.04 3.07
CA LEU A 184 -6.51 -6.84 4.23
C LEU A 184 -5.27 -7.69 3.97
N PHE A 185 -4.76 -7.73 2.73
CA PHE A 185 -3.60 -8.58 2.39
C PHE A 185 -2.38 -8.27 3.25
N MET A 186 -2.06 -6.99 3.44
CA MET A 186 -0.90 -6.57 4.23
C MET A 186 -1.06 -6.86 5.73
N PRO A 187 -2.18 -6.51 6.40
CA PRO A 187 -2.44 -6.94 7.78
C PRO A 187 -2.33 -8.45 7.97
N ILE A 188 -2.92 -9.24 7.07
CA ILE A 188 -2.86 -10.71 7.12
C ILE A 188 -1.42 -11.21 6.94
N SER A 189 -0.64 -10.61 6.04
CA SER A 189 0.77 -10.96 5.84
C SER A 189 1.63 -10.66 7.07
N ILE A 190 1.35 -9.55 7.77
CA ILE A 190 2.02 -9.21 9.02
C ILE A 190 1.69 -10.25 10.10
N TRP A 191 0.43 -10.54 10.33
CA TRP A 191 0.02 -11.52 11.34
C TRP A 191 0.49 -12.94 11.01
N GLY A 192 0.45 -13.33 9.73
CA GLY A 192 0.94 -14.63 9.28
C GLY A 192 2.45 -14.79 9.48
N GLY A 193 3.24 -13.79 9.10
CA GLY A 193 4.68 -13.79 9.33
C GLY A 193 5.05 -13.78 10.81
N LEU A 194 4.34 -12.98 11.61
CA LEU A 194 4.51 -12.94 13.07
C LEU A 194 4.16 -14.29 13.71
N ALA A 195 3.07 -14.93 13.30
CA ALA A 195 2.70 -16.25 13.80
C ALA A 195 3.77 -17.30 13.51
N VAL A 196 4.40 -17.28 12.33
CA VAL A 196 5.52 -18.16 11.99
C VAL A 196 6.71 -17.90 12.91
N LEU A 197 7.09 -16.63 13.14
CA LEU A 197 8.19 -16.28 14.03
C LEU A 197 7.89 -16.65 15.49
N TRP A 198 6.67 -16.47 15.96
CA TRP A 198 6.24 -16.91 17.29
C TRP A 198 6.32 -18.43 17.44
N PHE A 199 5.86 -19.16 16.43
CA PHE A 199 5.94 -20.63 16.43
C PHE A 199 7.41 -21.10 16.49
N LEU A 200 8.29 -20.50 15.70
CA LEU A 200 9.73 -20.77 15.77
C LEU A 200 10.32 -20.43 17.14
N ALA A 201 9.93 -19.29 17.73
CA ALA A 201 10.39 -18.88 19.06
C ALA A 201 10.00 -19.89 20.15
N ILE A 202 8.80 -20.49 20.06
CA ILE A 202 8.35 -21.52 21.00
C ILE A 202 9.15 -22.81 20.81
N ILE A 203 9.30 -23.30 19.56
CA ILE A 203 10.04 -24.53 19.25
C ILE A 203 11.50 -24.45 19.71
N LEU A 204 12.14 -23.31 19.50
CA LEU A 204 13.55 -23.09 19.85
C LEU A 204 13.76 -22.70 21.33
N GLY A 205 12.69 -22.57 22.12
CA GLY A 205 12.77 -22.17 23.51
C GLY A 205 13.20 -20.73 23.78
N VAL A 206 13.21 -19.88 22.73
CA VAL A 206 13.65 -18.47 22.81
C VAL A 206 12.51 -17.48 23.02
N HIS A 207 11.30 -17.97 23.29
CA HIS A 207 10.14 -17.12 23.59
C HIS A 207 10.32 -16.35 24.91
N SER A 208 11.01 -16.92 25.89
CA SER A 208 11.37 -16.30 27.16
C SER A 208 12.65 -16.95 27.69
N VAL A 209 13.69 -16.17 27.91
CA VAL A 209 14.99 -16.63 28.43
C VAL A 209 15.44 -15.71 29.55
N THR A 210 15.91 -16.29 30.65
CA THR A 210 16.52 -15.55 31.76
C THR A 210 18.03 -15.73 31.74
N TYR A 211 18.78 -14.67 31.93
CA TYR A 211 20.24 -14.68 32.05
C TYR A 211 20.72 -13.61 33.02
N SER A 212 21.91 -13.76 33.55
CA SER A 212 22.51 -12.80 34.47
C SER A 212 23.65 -12.03 33.77
N PRO A 213 23.39 -10.78 33.31
CA PRO A 213 24.41 -9.95 32.66
C PRO A 213 25.49 -9.50 33.65
N ILE A 214 25.12 -9.32 34.92
CA ILE A 214 25.98 -8.94 36.03
C ILE A 214 25.61 -9.81 37.22
N GLU A 215 26.55 -10.09 38.12
CA GLU A 215 26.31 -10.87 39.32
C GLU A 215 25.21 -10.20 40.18
N GLY A 216 24.15 -10.95 40.46
CA GLY A 216 23.00 -10.48 41.25
C GLY A 216 21.81 -9.88 40.46
N ILE A 217 21.90 -9.74 39.14
CA ILE A 217 20.78 -9.26 38.31
C ILE A 217 20.33 -10.36 37.35
N GLU A 218 19.07 -10.77 37.45
CA GLU A 218 18.43 -11.67 36.49
C GLU A 218 17.62 -10.86 35.45
N LYS A 219 17.99 -10.98 34.19
CA LYS A 219 17.35 -10.25 33.09
C LYS A 219 16.51 -11.16 32.20
N GLN A 220 15.30 -10.75 31.90
CA GLN A 220 14.38 -11.46 31.02
C GLN A 220 14.45 -10.91 29.60
N ILE A 221 14.74 -11.78 28.64
CA ILE A 221 14.78 -11.46 27.22
C ILE A 221 13.93 -12.46 26.42
N GLY A 222 13.64 -12.14 25.18
CA GLY A 222 12.89 -12.99 24.26
C GLY A 222 11.59 -12.36 23.74
N PHE A 223 10.91 -13.10 22.91
CA PHE A 223 9.76 -12.62 22.13
C PHE A 223 8.62 -12.07 22.99
N ILE A 224 8.31 -12.74 24.12
CA ILE A 224 7.23 -12.33 25.03
C ILE A 224 7.50 -10.94 25.64
N TRP A 225 8.76 -10.62 25.90
CA TRP A 225 9.14 -9.39 26.59
C TRP A 225 9.35 -8.20 25.67
N SER A 226 9.34 -8.41 24.34
CA SER A 226 9.56 -7.34 23.36
C SER A 226 8.27 -6.59 23.02
N PRO A 227 8.15 -5.28 23.34
CA PRO A 227 7.00 -4.46 22.97
C PRO A 227 6.80 -4.36 21.45
N GLY A 228 7.88 -4.43 20.67
CA GLY A 228 7.82 -4.41 19.21
C GLY A 228 6.98 -5.57 18.67
N TRP A 229 7.31 -6.79 19.10
CA TRP A 229 6.66 -8.02 18.66
C TRP A 229 5.24 -8.22 19.23
N ASN A 230 4.93 -7.58 20.36
CA ASN A 230 3.64 -7.78 21.04
C ASN A 230 2.62 -6.66 20.80
N LEU A 231 3.08 -5.43 20.57
CA LEU A 231 2.21 -4.27 20.38
C LEU A 231 2.46 -3.55 19.05
N GLY A 232 3.72 -3.29 18.71
CA GLY A 232 4.10 -2.50 17.55
C GLY A 232 3.61 -3.13 16.25
N GLU A 233 4.06 -4.34 15.99
CA GLU A 233 3.80 -5.05 14.74
C GLU A 233 2.40 -5.66 14.65
N PRO A 234 1.84 -6.32 15.69
CA PRO A 234 0.53 -6.94 15.56
C PRO A 234 -0.65 -5.99 15.69
N ILE A 235 -0.49 -4.82 16.33
CA ILE A 235 -1.60 -3.91 16.63
C ILE A 235 -1.44 -2.59 15.88
N PHE A 236 -0.37 -1.82 16.16
CA PHE A 236 -0.25 -0.46 15.64
C PHE A 236 -0.03 -0.42 14.13
N LEU A 237 0.81 -1.29 13.60
CA LEU A 237 1.12 -1.33 12.19
C LEU A 237 -0.07 -1.78 11.31
N PRO A 238 -0.79 -2.87 11.61
CA PRO A 238 -1.99 -3.25 10.84
C PRO A 238 -3.07 -2.18 10.85
N ILE A 239 -3.34 -1.54 12.00
CA ILE A 239 -4.32 -0.44 12.08
C ILE A 239 -3.89 0.73 11.19
N MET A 240 -2.61 1.11 11.19
CA MET A 240 -2.08 2.15 10.32
C MET A 240 -2.31 1.80 8.83
N LEU A 241 -2.02 0.56 8.42
CA LEU A 241 -2.20 0.11 7.03
C LEU A 241 -3.66 0.11 6.61
N ILE A 242 -4.57 -0.33 7.49
CA ILE A 242 -6.03 -0.32 7.24
C ILE A 242 -6.53 1.12 7.07
N LEU A 243 -6.08 2.06 7.91
CA LEU A 243 -6.47 3.47 7.79
C LEU A 243 -5.97 4.09 6.47
N CYS A 244 -4.73 3.79 6.08
CA CYS A 244 -4.17 4.24 4.81
C CYS A 244 -4.93 3.65 3.61
N ALA A 245 -5.18 2.33 3.60
CA ALA A 245 -5.94 1.66 2.56
C ALA A 245 -7.36 2.22 2.44
N SER A 246 -8.04 2.47 3.56
CA SER A 246 -9.37 3.12 3.58
C SER A 246 -9.35 4.51 2.94
N LEU A 247 -8.31 5.31 3.23
CA LEU A 247 -8.17 6.63 2.60
C LEU A 247 -7.99 6.53 1.09
N ILE A 248 -7.10 5.63 0.62
CA ILE A 248 -6.82 5.43 -0.80
C ILE A 248 -8.09 5.00 -1.55
N ASN A 249 -8.85 4.05 -1.00
CA ASN A 249 -10.10 3.57 -1.59
C ASN A 249 -11.12 4.71 -1.73
N VAL A 250 -11.36 5.46 -0.66
CA VAL A 250 -12.31 6.57 -0.69
C VAL A 250 -11.84 7.69 -1.62
N TRP A 251 -10.54 7.98 -1.65
CA TRP A 251 -9.95 8.94 -2.58
C TRP A 251 -10.20 8.54 -4.02
N LYS A 252 -9.85 7.30 -4.37
CA LYS A 252 -9.96 6.77 -5.73
C LYS A 252 -11.42 6.67 -6.22
N GLU A 253 -12.32 6.17 -5.39
CA GLU A 253 -13.69 5.85 -5.78
C GLU A 253 -14.64 7.06 -5.73
N SER A 254 -14.41 8.01 -4.84
CA SER A 254 -15.39 9.05 -4.53
C SER A 254 -14.83 10.46 -4.48
N ASP A 255 -13.86 10.73 -3.59
CA ASP A 255 -13.52 12.12 -3.24
C ASP A 255 -12.80 12.83 -4.40
N ARG A 256 -11.93 12.11 -5.13
CA ARG A 256 -11.20 12.63 -6.30
C ARG A 256 -12.14 13.02 -7.44
N SER A 257 -13.04 12.12 -7.82
CA SER A 257 -13.99 12.35 -8.93
C SER A 257 -14.95 13.49 -8.63
N LYS A 258 -15.42 13.61 -7.37
CA LYS A 258 -16.26 14.74 -6.94
C LYS A 258 -15.54 16.07 -7.01
N LEU A 259 -14.27 16.13 -6.57
CA LEU A 259 -13.49 17.35 -6.66
C LEU A 259 -13.23 17.78 -8.10
N LEU A 260 -12.94 16.85 -9.00
CA LEU A 260 -12.78 17.13 -10.43
C LEU A 260 -14.09 17.64 -11.07
N SER A 261 -15.21 16.96 -10.79
CA SER A 261 -16.51 17.35 -11.37
C SER A 261 -16.99 18.72 -10.87
N TYR A 262 -16.83 19.01 -9.58
CA TYR A 262 -17.21 20.32 -9.03
C TYR A 262 -16.25 21.44 -9.40
N GLY A 263 -14.99 21.13 -9.68
CA GLY A 263 -13.95 22.10 -10.06
C GLY A 263 -13.96 22.48 -11.53
N GLY A 264 -14.73 21.79 -12.39
CA GLY A 264 -14.70 21.99 -13.83
C GLY A 264 -13.35 21.62 -14.47
N VAL A 265 -12.51 20.90 -13.74
CA VAL A 265 -11.18 20.51 -14.20
C VAL A 265 -11.30 19.26 -15.07
N SER A 266 -10.89 19.38 -16.34
CA SER A 266 -10.69 18.20 -17.18
C SER A 266 -9.63 17.30 -16.52
N ALA A 267 -9.96 16.04 -16.33
CA ALA A 267 -9.03 15.06 -15.72
C ALA A 267 -7.85 14.82 -16.67
N GLY A 268 -6.80 15.65 -16.58
CA GLY A 268 -5.58 15.46 -17.36
C GLY A 268 -4.91 14.13 -17.03
N ASP A 269 -4.74 13.83 -15.75
CA ASP A 269 -4.15 12.57 -15.28
C ASP A 269 -5.14 11.71 -14.49
N THR A 270 -5.18 10.42 -14.83
CA THR A 270 -5.91 9.44 -14.00
C THR A 270 -5.14 9.17 -12.70
N TRP A 271 -5.83 8.69 -11.65
CA TRP A 271 -5.18 8.23 -10.42
C TRP A 271 -4.02 7.27 -10.68
N TYR A 272 -4.18 6.36 -11.63
CA TYR A 272 -3.14 5.41 -12.02
C TYR A 272 -1.93 6.08 -12.67
N GLY A 273 -2.13 7.11 -13.48
CA GLY A 273 -1.07 7.95 -14.03
C GLY A 273 -0.27 8.64 -12.93
N LYS A 274 -0.98 9.20 -11.93
CA LYS A 274 -0.35 9.84 -10.77
C LYS A 274 0.48 8.86 -9.95
N VAL A 275 -0.04 7.67 -9.61
CA VAL A 275 0.71 6.64 -8.89
C VAL A 275 1.93 6.17 -9.71
N ARG A 276 1.77 6.03 -11.02
CA ARG A 276 2.86 5.61 -11.91
C ARG A 276 4.00 6.64 -11.96
N SER A 277 3.72 7.93 -11.85
CA SER A 277 4.77 8.97 -11.84
C SER A 277 5.73 8.83 -10.65
N PHE A 278 5.30 8.19 -9.55
CA PHE A 278 6.13 7.92 -8.37
C PHE A 278 6.85 6.55 -8.40
N THR A 279 6.89 5.85 -9.54
CA THR A 279 7.49 4.50 -9.64
C THR A 279 8.92 4.43 -9.11
N SER A 280 9.75 5.44 -9.35
CA SER A 280 11.11 5.53 -8.83
C SER A 280 11.16 5.59 -7.30
N SER A 281 10.23 6.33 -6.68
CA SER A 281 10.12 6.43 -5.22
C SER A 281 9.73 5.09 -4.59
N PHE A 282 8.82 4.33 -5.21
CA PHE A 282 8.47 2.98 -4.75
C PHE A 282 9.65 2.02 -4.83
N TRP A 283 10.47 2.08 -5.88
CA TRP A 283 11.69 1.30 -6.00
C TRP A 283 12.74 1.73 -4.97
N ALA A 284 12.91 3.03 -4.74
CA ALA A 284 13.84 3.53 -3.72
C ALA A 284 13.46 3.02 -2.33
N ILE A 285 12.18 3.07 -1.95
CA ILE A 285 11.67 2.53 -0.68
C ILE A 285 11.92 1.02 -0.59
N PHE A 286 11.65 0.27 -1.66
CA PHE A 286 11.91 -1.16 -1.70
C PHE A 286 13.39 -1.45 -1.44
N LEU A 287 14.29 -0.77 -2.14
CA LEU A 287 15.74 -0.94 -1.98
C LEU A 287 16.22 -0.55 -0.58
N ILE A 288 15.73 0.56 -0.02
CA ILE A 288 16.05 0.97 1.35
C ILE A 288 15.65 -0.13 2.34
N CYS A 289 14.43 -0.67 2.25
CA CYS A 289 13.97 -1.69 3.17
C CYS A 289 14.76 -3.00 3.04
N PHE A 290 15.01 -3.47 1.84
CA PHE A 290 15.67 -4.76 1.64
C PHE A 290 17.20 -4.69 1.69
N ILE A 291 17.83 -3.58 1.30
CA ILE A 291 19.28 -3.45 1.40
C ILE A 291 19.69 -2.94 2.77
N LEU A 292 19.15 -1.78 3.22
CA LEU A 292 19.61 -1.16 4.47
C LEU A 292 18.99 -1.83 5.71
N ILE A 293 17.67 -2.05 5.73
CA ILE A 293 16.98 -2.57 6.93
C ILE A 293 17.14 -4.08 7.05
N PHE A 294 17.15 -4.82 5.94
CA PHE A 294 17.38 -6.27 6.00
C PHE A 294 18.88 -6.59 5.90
N VAL A 295 19.51 -6.45 4.71
CA VAL A 295 20.84 -7.01 4.48
C VAL A 295 21.90 -6.33 5.34
N VAL A 296 22.00 -5.00 5.31
CA VAL A 296 23.06 -4.25 6.01
C VAL A 296 22.92 -4.40 7.53
N GLN A 297 21.71 -4.33 8.07
CA GLN A 297 21.50 -4.51 9.51
C GLN A 297 21.74 -5.96 9.93
N TRP A 298 21.18 -6.93 9.20
CA TRP A 298 21.40 -8.33 9.55
C TRP A 298 22.89 -8.71 9.53
N VAL A 299 23.62 -8.30 8.50
CA VAL A 299 25.06 -8.57 8.40
C VAL A 299 25.86 -7.77 9.44
N GLY A 300 25.64 -6.46 9.49
CA GLY A 300 26.47 -5.54 10.30
C GLY A 300 26.19 -5.61 11.79
N VAL A 301 24.90 -5.75 12.17
CA VAL A 301 24.49 -5.71 13.59
C VAL A 301 24.43 -7.11 14.21
N TYR A 302 24.25 -8.16 13.38
CA TYR A 302 24.05 -9.52 13.87
C TYR A 302 25.16 -10.48 13.45
N LEU A 303 25.29 -10.72 12.16
CA LEU A 303 26.18 -11.76 11.67
C LEU A 303 27.64 -11.51 12.05
N LEU A 304 28.14 -10.30 11.77
CA LEU A 304 29.55 -9.97 12.07
C LEU A 304 29.87 -9.97 13.57
N PRO A 305 29.05 -9.35 14.47
CA PRO A 305 29.26 -9.45 15.92
C PRO A 305 29.20 -10.87 16.45
N LEU A 306 28.26 -11.70 15.96
CA LEU A 306 28.15 -13.10 16.36
C LEU A 306 29.40 -13.89 15.99
N LEU A 307 29.86 -13.78 14.74
CA LEU A 307 31.07 -14.46 14.28
C LEU A 307 32.32 -13.97 15.00
N ALA A 308 32.35 -12.70 15.41
CA ALA A 308 33.45 -12.11 16.16
C ALA A 308 33.34 -12.35 17.70
N ASN A 309 32.29 -13.03 18.15
CA ASN A 309 31.98 -13.26 19.56
C ASN A 309 32.01 -11.97 20.42
N LYS A 310 31.53 -10.85 19.85
CA LYS A 310 31.49 -9.56 20.53
C LYS A 310 30.25 -9.45 21.40
N GLN A 311 30.42 -9.41 22.73
CA GLN A 311 29.35 -9.25 23.69
C GLN A 311 28.95 -7.78 23.94
N ASP A 312 29.79 -6.82 23.56
CA ASP A 312 29.63 -5.40 23.87
C ASP A 312 28.70 -4.63 22.88
N VAL A 313 28.09 -5.32 21.92
CA VAL A 313 27.20 -4.69 20.95
C VAL A 313 25.76 -4.76 21.46
N PRO A 314 24.98 -3.65 21.42
CA PRO A 314 23.55 -3.69 21.76
C PRO A 314 22.82 -4.55 20.73
N MET A 315 22.63 -5.81 21.03
CA MET A 315 22.02 -6.82 20.18
C MET A 315 20.53 -6.96 20.52
N ILE A 316 19.73 -7.24 19.52
CA ILE A 316 18.35 -7.61 19.68
C ILE A 316 18.26 -9.12 20.00
N ASP A 317 17.22 -9.52 20.70
CA ASP A 317 16.93 -10.78 21.39
C ASP A 317 17.66 -12.06 20.95
N TRP A 318 17.58 -12.47 19.67
CA TRP A 318 18.04 -13.78 19.22
C TRP A 318 19.54 -14.01 19.37
N MET A 319 20.33 -12.98 19.07
CA MET A 319 21.77 -13.10 19.12
C MET A 319 22.32 -13.00 20.53
N LEU A 320 21.72 -12.13 21.33
CA LEU A 320 22.06 -12.05 22.73
C LEU A 320 21.81 -13.42 23.39
N ILE A 321 20.68 -14.08 23.08
CA ILE A 321 20.38 -15.43 23.57
C ILE A 321 21.48 -16.42 23.14
N ALA A 322 21.87 -16.44 21.87
CA ALA A 322 22.90 -17.36 21.38
C ALA A 322 24.30 -17.14 22.03
N LEU A 323 24.61 -15.89 22.43
CA LEU A 323 25.86 -15.56 23.10
C LEU A 323 25.83 -15.86 24.60
N VAL A 324 24.72 -15.54 25.28
CA VAL A 324 24.61 -15.68 26.74
C VAL A 324 24.05 -17.04 27.18
N ARG A 325 23.25 -17.68 26.33
CA ARG A 325 22.63 -18.99 26.59
C ARG A 325 22.78 -19.90 25.37
N PRO A 326 24.02 -20.30 25.01
CA PRO A 326 24.28 -21.21 23.90
C PRO A 326 23.67 -22.61 24.12
N ASP A 327 23.30 -22.94 25.38
CA ASP A 327 22.53 -24.11 25.73
C ASP A 327 21.08 -24.07 25.26
N VAL A 328 20.48 -22.87 25.09
CA VAL A 328 19.12 -22.68 24.61
C VAL A 328 19.11 -22.52 23.09
N LEU A 329 20.01 -21.71 22.53
CA LEU A 329 20.03 -21.41 21.11
C LEU A 329 21.46 -21.53 20.55
N SER A 330 21.67 -22.47 19.63
CA SER A 330 22.96 -22.60 18.93
C SER A 330 23.18 -21.41 17.98
N ALA A 331 24.46 -21.11 17.70
CA ALA A 331 24.84 -20.02 16.78
C ALA A 331 24.22 -20.19 15.38
N ASP A 332 24.18 -21.43 14.84
CA ASP A 332 23.60 -21.71 13.51
C ASP A 332 22.08 -21.44 13.50
N ALA A 333 21.38 -21.88 14.55
CA ALA A 333 19.94 -21.61 14.69
C ALA A 333 19.68 -20.10 14.84
N ALA A 334 20.51 -19.38 15.59
CA ALA A 334 20.42 -17.93 15.74
C ALA A 334 20.62 -17.19 14.41
N ILE A 335 21.58 -17.61 13.60
CA ILE A 335 21.80 -17.06 12.24
C ILE A 335 20.55 -17.23 11.38
N PHE A 336 19.97 -18.44 11.36
CA PHE A 336 18.79 -18.73 10.56
C PHE A 336 17.56 -17.93 11.02
N VAL A 337 17.28 -17.93 12.32
CA VAL A 337 16.10 -17.25 12.86
C VAL A 337 16.22 -15.72 12.75
N SER A 338 17.42 -15.18 13.00
CA SER A 338 17.65 -13.75 12.82
C SER A 338 17.51 -13.34 11.34
N PHE A 339 17.98 -14.16 10.39
CA PHE A 339 17.76 -13.94 8.97
C PHE A 339 16.26 -13.82 8.65
N LEU A 340 15.44 -14.77 9.12
CA LEU A 340 13.98 -14.72 8.90
C LEU A 340 13.34 -13.50 9.57
N GLY A 341 13.76 -13.17 10.79
CA GLY A 341 13.27 -12.00 11.51
C GLY A 341 13.59 -10.69 10.79
N PHE A 342 14.81 -10.54 10.24
CA PHE A 342 15.19 -9.34 9.49
C PHE A 342 14.56 -9.27 8.10
N LEU A 343 14.38 -10.41 7.43
CA LEU A 343 13.62 -10.46 6.18
C LEU A 343 12.17 -10.03 6.40
N TYR A 344 11.55 -10.54 7.47
CA TYR A 344 10.22 -10.13 7.88
C TYR A 344 10.16 -8.63 8.23
N SER A 345 11.13 -8.13 9.00
CA SER A 345 11.23 -6.70 9.31
C SER A 345 11.36 -5.84 8.05
N GLY A 346 12.19 -6.24 7.08
CA GLY A 346 12.28 -5.58 5.77
C GLY A 346 10.93 -5.49 5.06
N LEU A 347 10.12 -6.56 5.10
CA LEU A 347 8.79 -6.60 4.50
C LEU A 347 7.81 -5.65 5.20
N ILE A 348 7.74 -5.66 6.53
CA ILE A 348 6.81 -4.81 7.27
C ILE A 348 7.15 -3.34 7.17
N TYR A 349 8.44 -2.98 7.16
CA TYR A 349 8.88 -1.60 6.92
C TYR A 349 8.60 -1.15 5.50
N TRP A 350 8.72 -2.04 4.51
CA TRP A 350 8.31 -1.74 3.15
C TRP A 350 6.82 -1.42 3.07
N PHE A 351 5.95 -2.15 3.75
CA PHE A 351 4.51 -1.81 3.84
C PHE A 351 4.29 -0.45 4.50
N LEU A 352 4.97 -0.18 5.61
CA LEU A 352 4.85 1.08 6.34
C LEU A 352 5.27 2.29 5.51
N PHE A 353 6.43 2.22 4.86
CA PHE A 353 6.93 3.33 4.05
C PHE A 353 6.13 3.50 2.76
N THR A 354 5.63 2.42 2.19
CA THR A 354 4.71 2.46 1.05
C THR A 354 3.40 3.13 1.44
N ALA A 355 2.83 2.82 2.61
CA ALA A 355 1.66 3.52 3.15
C ALA A 355 1.92 5.02 3.30
N SER A 356 3.08 5.38 3.86
CA SER A 356 3.50 6.78 4.03
C SER A 356 3.63 7.51 2.69
N LEU A 357 4.18 6.85 1.65
CA LEU A 357 4.26 7.40 0.30
C LEU A 357 2.87 7.61 -0.32
N PHE A 358 1.92 6.71 -0.06
CA PHE A 358 0.54 6.91 -0.52
C PHE A 358 -0.14 8.09 0.16
N LEU A 359 0.06 8.31 1.47
CA LEU A 359 -0.44 9.49 2.15
C LEU A 359 0.09 10.78 1.51
N PHE A 360 1.39 10.81 1.20
CA PHE A 360 2.02 11.92 0.49
C PHE A 360 1.45 12.09 -0.93
N THR A 361 1.25 11.00 -1.67
CA THR A 361 0.71 11.04 -3.04
C THR A 361 -0.74 11.55 -3.06
N VAL A 362 -1.60 11.08 -2.14
CA VAL A 362 -3.00 11.53 -2.02
C VAL A 362 -3.06 13.02 -1.68
N SER A 363 -2.24 13.47 -0.73
CA SER A 363 -2.22 14.89 -0.35
C SER A 363 -1.69 15.79 -1.47
N GLY A 364 -0.73 15.31 -2.26
CA GLY A 364 -0.20 16.00 -3.44
C GLY A 364 -1.23 16.12 -4.58
N ASP A 365 -1.90 15.00 -4.91
CA ASP A 365 -2.96 14.97 -5.92
C ASP A 365 -4.14 15.89 -5.52
N PHE A 366 -4.52 15.86 -4.22
CA PHE A 366 -5.50 16.81 -3.68
C PHE A 366 -5.09 18.28 -3.89
N ALA A 367 -3.84 18.61 -3.56
CA ALA A 367 -3.34 19.98 -3.70
C ALA A 367 -3.30 20.43 -5.19
N GLU A 368 -2.93 19.55 -6.11
CA GLU A 368 -2.91 19.82 -7.54
C GLU A 368 -4.32 20.08 -8.10
N ILE A 369 -5.29 19.21 -7.75
CA ILE A 369 -6.69 19.41 -8.15
C ILE A 369 -7.23 20.74 -7.62
N CYS A 370 -6.93 21.09 -6.37
CA CYS A 370 -7.36 22.37 -5.82
C CYS A 370 -6.70 23.58 -6.48
N ARG A 371 -5.47 23.45 -6.98
CA ARG A 371 -4.76 24.55 -7.71
C ARG A 371 -5.23 24.70 -9.15
N ALA A 372 -5.62 23.61 -9.79
CA ALA A 372 -6.07 23.62 -11.20
C ALA A 372 -7.51 24.11 -11.38
N LYS A 373 -8.20 24.44 -10.28
CA LYS A 373 -9.59 24.91 -10.27
C LYS A 373 -9.75 26.21 -11.09
N ASP A 374 -10.79 26.28 -11.91
CA ASP A 374 -11.25 27.51 -12.58
C ASP A 374 -11.79 28.52 -11.53
N ASP A 375 -11.55 29.81 -11.73
CA ASP A 375 -11.88 30.90 -10.77
C ASP A 375 -13.38 31.12 -10.54
N ARG A 376 -14.25 30.33 -11.14
CA ARG A 376 -15.68 30.34 -10.87
C ARG A 376 -15.96 29.80 -9.49
N HIS A 377 -16.21 30.69 -8.54
CA HIS A 377 -16.51 30.37 -7.13
C HIS A 377 -17.80 29.55 -7.00
N ILE A 378 -17.66 28.25 -6.84
CA ILE A 378 -18.79 27.38 -6.48
C ILE A 378 -18.69 27.10 -4.97
N PRO A 379 -19.61 27.64 -4.12
CA PRO A 379 -19.57 27.42 -2.67
C PRO A 379 -19.55 25.93 -2.28
N VAL A 380 -20.23 25.08 -3.06
CA VAL A 380 -20.27 23.63 -2.86
C VAL A 380 -18.90 22.99 -3.00
N TYR A 381 -18.10 23.42 -3.99
CA TYR A 381 -16.73 22.95 -4.17
C TYR A 381 -15.87 23.24 -2.94
N ASN A 382 -15.89 24.49 -2.47
CA ASN A 382 -15.07 24.93 -1.33
C ASN A 382 -15.37 24.14 -0.06
N GLY A 383 -16.64 23.91 0.25
CA GLY A 383 -17.05 23.10 1.39
C GLY A 383 -16.63 21.63 1.26
N HIS A 384 -16.66 21.07 0.04
CA HIS A 384 -16.23 19.68 -0.19
C HIS A 384 -14.71 19.55 -0.12
N ALA A 385 -13.95 20.46 -0.75
CA ALA A 385 -12.49 20.50 -0.69
C ALA A 385 -11.99 20.60 0.76
N PHE A 386 -12.59 21.49 1.56
CA PHE A 386 -12.25 21.64 2.97
C PHE A 386 -12.48 20.34 3.78
N LYS A 387 -13.66 19.70 3.62
CA LYS A 387 -13.98 18.44 4.30
C LYS A 387 -13.01 17.31 3.90
N THR A 388 -12.70 17.23 2.61
CA THR A 388 -11.76 16.22 2.07
C THR A 388 -10.34 16.46 2.57
N GLY A 389 -9.85 17.70 2.52
CA GLY A 389 -8.54 18.05 3.08
C GLY A 389 -8.42 17.74 4.57
N LEU A 390 -9.45 18.05 5.36
CA LEU A 390 -9.48 17.72 6.78
C LEU A 390 -9.48 16.19 7.02
N LYS A 391 -10.17 15.42 6.17
CA LYS A 391 -10.18 13.95 6.23
C LYS A 391 -8.78 13.36 5.93
N ILE A 392 -8.10 13.86 4.89
CA ILE A 392 -6.73 13.48 4.56
C ILE A 392 -5.81 13.75 5.75
N MET A 393 -5.87 14.96 6.32
CA MET A 393 -5.05 15.34 7.47
C MET A 393 -5.32 14.51 8.72
N LYS A 394 -6.59 14.19 9.02
CA LYS A 394 -6.94 13.31 10.14
C LYS A 394 -6.37 11.91 9.95
N THR A 395 -6.41 11.37 8.74
CA THR A 395 -5.83 10.04 8.45
C THR A 395 -4.31 10.08 8.53
N ALA A 396 -3.65 11.09 7.93
CA ALA A 396 -2.21 11.27 8.04
C ALA A 396 -1.76 11.38 9.50
N PHE A 397 -2.44 12.17 10.31
CA PHE A 397 -2.20 12.32 11.76
C PHE A 397 -2.29 10.98 12.51
N ARG A 398 -3.37 10.21 12.27
CA ARG A 398 -3.58 8.91 12.91
C ARG A 398 -2.49 7.91 12.51
N CYS A 399 -2.16 7.84 11.22
CA CYS A 399 -1.09 6.99 10.72
C CYS A 399 0.27 7.37 11.31
N THR A 400 0.55 8.67 11.44
CA THR A 400 1.80 9.16 12.05
C THR A 400 1.91 8.77 13.53
N ILE A 401 0.85 8.94 14.32
CA ILE A 401 0.85 8.50 15.73
C ILE A 401 1.13 7.00 15.83
N LEU A 402 0.39 6.18 15.06
CA LEU A 402 0.55 4.72 15.10
C LEU A 402 1.96 4.29 14.70
N GLY A 403 2.54 4.92 13.67
CA GLY A 403 3.91 4.64 13.27
C GLY A 403 4.95 5.09 14.30
N ILE A 404 4.74 6.24 14.99
CA ILE A 404 5.62 6.65 16.10
C ILE A 404 5.49 5.67 17.28
N MET A 405 4.30 5.12 17.54
CA MET A 405 4.12 4.08 18.56
C MET A 405 4.93 2.81 18.23
N VAL A 406 5.03 2.43 16.95
CA VAL A 406 5.95 1.35 16.53
C VAL A 406 7.40 1.72 16.84
N ALA A 407 7.84 2.92 16.49
CA ALA A 407 9.19 3.39 16.79
C ALA A 407 9.49 3.43 18.30
N LEU A 408 8.51 3.83 19.12
CA LEU A 408 8.59 3.80 20.58
C LEU A 408 8.81 2.39 21.11
N CYS A 409 8.04 1.41 20.65
CA CYS A 409 8.18 0.02 21.06
C CYS A 409 9.58 -0.52 20.75
N ILE A 410 10.13 -0.18 19.57
CA ILE A 410 11.47 -0.61 19.16
C ILE A 410 12.54 0.03 20.07
N LYS A 411 12.49 1.35 20.25
CA LYS A 411 13.46 2.07 21.09
C LYS A 411 13.40 1.61 22.55
N LEU A 412 12.19 1.42 23.09
CA LEU A 412 12.00 0.98 24.47
C LEU A 412 12.63 -0.40 24.69
N ASN A 413 12.39 -1.35 23.78
CA ASN A 413 13.00 -2.68 23.85
C ASN A 413 14.52 -2.61 23.81
N ALA A 414 15.04 -1.84 22.87
CA ALA A 414 16.48 -1.72 22.69
C ALA A 414 17.17 -1.00 23.87
N ALA A 415 16.56 0.03 24.45
CA ALA A 415 17.07 0.70 25.65
C ALA A 415 17.02 -0.22 26.88
N TYR A 416 15.93 -1.00 27.02
CA TYR A 416 15.84 -1.99 28.08
C TYR A 416 16.97 -3.03 28.01
N LEU A 417 17.33 -3.52 26.81
CA LEU A 417 18.38 -4.55 26.67
C LEU A 417 19.75 -4.11 27.22
N VAL A 418 20.06 -2.82 27.19
CA VAL A 418 21.33 -2.26 27.69
C VAL A 418 21.23 -1.64 29.09
N SER A 419 20.04 -1.59 29.71
CA SER A 419 19.86 -1.18 31.12
C SER A 419 20.18 -2.35 32.06
N ASP A 420 20.34 -2.10 33.34
CA ASP A 420 20.50 -3.10 34.40
C ASP A 420 19.15 -3.67 34.90
N ALA A 421 18.03 -3.19 34.40
CA ALA A 421 16.71 -3.59 34.84
C ALA A 421 16.38 -5.06 34.47
N GLU A 422 15.68 -5.76 35.35
CA GLU A 422 15.27 -7.16 35.19
C GLU A 422 14.14 -7.34 34.18
N SER A 423 13.21 -6.39 34.12
CA SER A 423 12.06 -6.37 33.20
C SER A 423 11.71 -4.97 32.74
N ILE A 424 11.10 -4.85 31.54
CA ILE A 424 10.68 -3.55 30.96
C ILE A 424 9.66 -2.87 31.86
N THR A 425 8.68 -3.60 32.37
CA THR A 425 7.64 -3.06 33.25
C THR A 425 8.19 -2.61 34.59
N GLY A 426 9.10 -3.41 35.17
CA GLY A 426 9.82 -3.06 36.40
C GLY A 426 10.67 -1.81 36.20
N TRP A 427 11.40 -1.72 35.08
CA TRP A 427 12.20 -0.54 34.74
C TRP A 427 11.37 0.75 34.66
N LEU A 428 10.27 0.71 33.91
CA LEU A 428 9.39 1.87 33.77
C LEU A 428 8.74 2.27 35.10
N TRP A 429 8.39 1.29 35.90
CA TRP A 429 7.81 1.53 37.23
C TRP A 429 8.83 2.12 38.21
N ASN A 430 10.04 1.53 38.29
CA ASN A 430 11.12 2.05 39.15
C ASN A 430 11.52 3.47 38.73
N ASP A 431 11.69 3.72 37.42
CA ASP A 431 11.99 5.07 36.90
C ASP A 431 10.95 6.13 37.32
N ALA A 432 9.66 5.74 37.31
CA ALA A 432 8.59 6.62 37.81
C ALA A 432 8.71 6.87 39.32
N LEU A 433 9.03 5.86 40.11
CA LEU A 433 9.17 5.95 41.56
C LEU A 433 10.39 6.78 41.97
N ILE A 434 11.50 6.74 41.22
CA ILE A 434 12.69 7.60 41.44
C ILE A 434 12.28 9.08 41.34
N LEU A 435 11.57 9.47 40.28
CA LEU A 435 11.15 10.88 40.11
C LEU A 435 10.18 11.32 41.22
N LEU A 436 9.34 10.41 41.73
CA LEU A 436 8.39 10.69 42.80
C LEU A 436 9.02 10.63 44.22
N GLY A 437 10.31 10.29 44.32
CA GLY A 437 11.04 10.20 45.56
C GLY A 437 10.69 9.00 46.47
N TYR A 438 10.12 7.95 45.89
CA TYR A 438 9.76 6.70 46.62
C TYR A 438 10.88 5.68 46.68
N THR A 439 11.90 5.79 45.83
CA THR A 439 13.06 4.89 45.80
C THR A 439 14.31 5.70 45.49
N GLU A 440 15.45 5.27 46.09
CA GLU A 440 16.79 5.81 45.82
C GLU A 440 17.58 4.90 44.87
N GLU A 441 17.01 3.76 44.46
CA GLU A 441 17.67 2.81 43.55
C GLU A 441 17.60 3.35 42.13
N GLU A 442 18.69 3.97 41.70
CA GLU A 442 18.86 4.46 40.33
C GLU A 442 19.22 3.33 39.38
N TRP A 443 18.50 3.23 38.24
CA TRP A 443 18.89 2.31 37.17
C TRP A 443 20.12 2.85 36.42
N THR A 444 20.96 1.96 35.92
CA THR A 444 22.19 2.28 35.21
C THR A 444 22.29 1.56 33.87
N TRP A 445 23.26 1.95 33.05
CA TRP A 445 23.56 1.29 31.79
C TRP A 445 24.67 0.25 32.00
N ILE A 446 24.44 -1.01 31.55
CA ILE A 446 25.42 -2.10 31.68
C ILE A 446 26.70 -1.80 30.92
N ASN A 447 26.60 -1.29 29.66
CA ASN A 447 27.73 -1.07 28.76
C ASN A 447 27.79 0.38 28.23
N GLY A 448 27.47 1.38 29.08
CA GLY A 448 27.41 2.77 28.66
C GLY A 448 26.06 3.14 28.03
N SER A 449 25.89 4.43 27.71
CA SER A 449 24.61 4.91 27.15
C SER A 449 24.26 4.19 25.84
N PRO A 450 22.97 3.91 25.61
CA PRO A 450 22.54 3.18 24.42
C PRO A 450 22.95 3.93 23.14
N SER A 451 23.55 3.19 22.20
CA SER A 451 23.81 3.67 20.86
C SER A 451 22.51 4.19 20.21
N PRO A 452 22.56 5.24 19.39
CA PRO A 452 21.36 5.71 18.70
C PRO A 452 20.75 4.59 17.86
N PHE A 453 19.49 4.24 18.17
CA PHE A 453 18.74 3.20 17.46
C PHE A 453 18.30 3.71 16.11
N PHE A 454 19.17 3.54 15.13
CA PHE A 454 19.08 4.13 13.81
C PHE A 454 17.73 3.86 13.12
N THR A 455 17.23 2.62 13.20
CA THR A 455 15.98 2.23 12.53
C THR A 455 14.76 2.93 13.12
N SER A 456 14.62 2.96 14.44
CA SER A 456 13.48 3.62 15.09
C SER A 456 13.54 5.14 14.95
N PHE A 457 14.76 5.71 14.93
CA PHE A 457 14.95 7.14 14.69
C PHE A 457 14.61 7.53 13.24
N LEU A 458 15.08 6.73 12.26
CA LEU A 458 14.73 6.91 10.84
C LEU A 458 13.21 6.86 10.64
N LEU A 459 12.55 5.91 11.31
CA LEU A 459 11.09 5.77 11.25
C LEU A 459 10.39 7.01 11.82
N LEU A 460 10.79 7.49 13.00
CA LEU A 460 10.26 8.72 13.59
C LEU A 460 10.42 9.91 12.63
N PHE A 461 11.65 10.11 12.14
CA PHE A 461 11.97 11.24 11.26
C PHE A 461 11.14 11.21 9.98
N LEU A 462 11.06 10.05 9.32
CA LEU A 462 10.30 9.90 8.08
C LEU A 462 8.80 10.17 8.29
N LEU A 463 8.22 9.65 9.36
CA LEU A 463 6.79 9.85 9.65
C LEU A 463 6.47 11.31 9.96
N CYS A 464 7.30 11.99 10.74
CA CYS A 464 7.16 13.42 11.00
C CYS A 464 7.32 14.25 9.72
N PHE A 465 8.29 13.88 8.86
CA PHE A 465 8.50 14.53 7.57
C PHE A 465 7.29 14.38 6.65
N VAL A 466 6.77 13.15 6.49
CA VAL A 466 5.59 12.86 5.67
C VAL A 466 4.37 13.61 6.18
N PHE A 467 4.15 13.63 7.51
CA PHE A 467 3.06 14.41 8.10
C PHE A 467 3.18 15.90 7.79
N GLY A 468 4.36 16.48 7.98
CA GLY A 468 4.63 17.89 7.67
C GLY A 468 4.41 18.20 6.20
N ALA A 469 4.88 17.33 5.30
CA ALA A 469 4.67 17.46 3.86
C ALA A 469 3.17 17.38 3.48
N CYS A 470 2.43 16.42 4.03
CA CYS A 470 0.98 16.32 3.85
C CYS A 470 0.26 17.59 4.34
N LEU A 471 0.66 18.12 5.50
CA LEU A 471 0.11 19.35 6.06
C LEU A 471 0.33 20.54 5.12
N LEU A 472 1.54 20.73 4.60
CA LEU A 472 1.88 21.81 3.68
C LEU A 472 1.11 21.68 2.35
N GLN A 473 1.01 20.47 1.80
CA GLN A 473 0.28 20.21 0.57
C GLN A 473 -1.22 20.49 0.74
N VAL A 474 -1.85 19.93 1.78
CA VAL A 474 -3.28 20.14 2.03
C VAL A 474 -3.57 21.61 2.32
N ARG A 475 -2.74 22.29 3.12
CA ARG A 475 -2.87 23.72 3.38
C ARG A 475 -2.80 24.52 2.09
N SER A 476 -1.78 24.29 1.26
CA SER A 476 -1.63 25.02 -0.02
C SER A 476 -2.80 24.81 -1.01
N GLY A 477 -3.48 23.67 -0.93
CA GLY A 477 -4.72 23.41 -1.68
C GLY A 477 -5.91 24.18 -1.13
N ILE A 478 -6.05 24.25 0.20
CA ILE A 478 -7.16 24.93 0.88
C ILE A 478 -7.02 26.46 0.85
N ASP A 479 -5.81 27.01 0.97
CA ASP A 479 -5.55 28.46 0.99
C ASP A 479 -6.06 29.17 -0.26
N LYS A 480 -6.21 28.45 -1.38
CA LYS A 480 -6.81 28.98 -2.62
C LYS A 480 -8.33 28.92 -2.65
N THR A 481 -8.97 28.34 -1.64
CA THR A 481 -10.43 28.27 -1.54
C THR A 481 -10.92 29.33 -0.55
N PRO A 482 -11.78 30.28 -0.95
CA PRO A 482 -12.33 31.29 -0.05
C PRO A 482 -13.21 30.59 1.00
N LEU A 483 -12.65 30.45 2.20
CA LEU A 483 -13.33 29.91 3.36
C LEU A 483 -13.91 31.04 4.20
N PHE A 484 -14.99 30.75 4.94
CA PHE A 484 -15.42 31.66 5.99
C PHE A 484 -14.31 31.75 7.05
N ALA A 485 -13.95 32.98 7.47
CA ALA A 485 -12.88 33.24 8.42
C ALA A 485 -12.96 32.40 9.72
N GLN A 486 -14.16 31.95 10.09
CA GLN A 486 -14.38 31.10 11.25
C GLN A 486 -13.96 29.63 11.01
N GLU A 487 -14.14 29.11 9.80
CA GLU A 487 -13.73 27.74 9.42
C GLU A 487 -12.22 27.67 9.29
N GLU A 488 -11.59 28.68 8.72
CA GLU A 488 -10.14 28.80 8.63
C GLU A 488 -9.47 28.79 10.03
N LYS A 489 -9.96 29.64 10.95
CA LYS A 489 -9.48 29.66 12.35
C LYS A 489 -9.64 28.31 13.04
N ARG A 490 -10.73 27.58 12.74
CA ARG A 490 -10.98 26.24 13.29
C ARG A 490 -9.99 25.23 12.73
N ALA A 491 -9.72 25.26 11.42
CA ALA A 491 -8.75 24.39 10.78
C ALA A 491 -7.34 24.59 11.34
N VAL A 492 -6.86 25.82 11.38
CA VAL A 492 -5.53 26.17 11.92
C VAL A 492 -5.38 25.67 13.37
N ARG A 493 -6.40 25.87 14.22
CA ARG A 493 -6.37 25.36 15.59
C ARG A 493 -6.30 23.83 15.65
N THR A 494 -7.01 23.14 14.76
CA THR A 494 -6.98 21.67 14.68
C THR A 494 -5.60 21.18 14.24
N TRP A 495 -4.99 21.81 13.24
CA TRP A 495 -3.64 21.46 12.77
C TRP A 495 -2.57 21.71 13.83
N LEU A 496 -2.64 22.84 14.54
CA LEU A 496 -1.73 23.12 15.65
C LEU A 496 -1.81 22.06 16.76
N ARG A 497 -3.02 21.58 17.07
CA ARG A 497 -3.20 20.49 18.06
C ARG A 497 -2.59 19.18 17.54
N MET A 498 -2.77 18.85 16.27
CA MET A 498 -2.15 17.67 15.66
C MET A 498 -0.62 17.74 15.75
N CYS A 499 -0.03 18.89 15.37
CA CYS A 499 1.40 19.14 15.49
C CYS A 499 1.88 19.02 16.94
N ALA A 500 1.15 19.59 17.89
CA ALA A 500 1.50 19.54 19.30
C ALA A 500 1.52 18.09 19.84
N VAL A 501 0.51 17.29 19.51
CA VAL A 501 0.44 15.87 19.92
C VAL A 501 1.60 15.07 19.33
N ILE A 502 1.90 15.23 18.03
CA ILE A 502 3.04 14.57 17.39
C ILE A 502 4.35 15.04 18.02
N GLY A 503 4.50 16.35 18.30
CA GLY A 503 5.68 16.90 18.95
C GLY A 503 5.90 16.33 20.36
N ILE A 504 4.84 16.28 21.18
CA ILE A 504 4.91 15.71 22.54
C ILE A 504 5.29 14.22 22.49
N LEU A 505 4.67 13.44 21.57
CA LEU A 505 4.98 12.03 21.41
C LEU A 505 6.42 11.80 20.91
N SER A 506 6.91 12.66 20.00
CA SER A 506 8.29 12.63 19.51
C SER A 506 9.30 12.97 20.61
N ILE A 507 8.97 13.93 21.46
CA ILE A 507 9.78 14.26 22.64
C ILE A 507 9.81 13.07 23.60
N GLY A 508 8.65 12.43 23.88
CA GLY A 508 8.59 11.22 24.68
C GLY A 508 9.49 10.11 24.14
N TYR A 509 9.50 9.91 22.81
CA TYR A 509 10.43 8.98 22.16
C TYR A 509 11.90 9.35 22.38
N ILE A 510 12.29 10.62 22.17
CA ILE A 510 13.67 11.07 22.30
C ILE A 510 14.17 10.89 23.72
N MET A 511 13.31 11.15 24.70
CA MET A 511 13.66 11.17 26.11
C MET A 511 13.75 9.79 26.79
N ILE A 512 13.39 8.70 26.10
CA ILE A 512 13.54 7.33 26.65
C ILE A 512 14.99 7.11 27.10
N GLY A 513 15.16 6.87 28.41
CA GLY A 513 16.46 6.57 29.01
C GLY A 513 17.45 7.74 29.04
N GLN A 514 17.02 8.99 28.87
CA GLN A 514 17.92 10.16 28.93
C GLN A 514 17.99 10.82 30.31
N PHE A 515 17.00 10.59 31.16
CA PHE A 515 16.92 11.11 32.52
C PHE A 515 15.98 10.26 33.36
N TYR A 516 16.11 10.34 34.70
CA TYR A 516 15.21 9.66 35.64
C TYR A 516 13.81 10.29 35.60
N GLY A 517 12.78 9.46 35.49
CA GLY A 517 11.40 9.90 35.36
C GLY A 517 10.94 10.03 33.90
N PHE A 518 11.74 9.58 32.91
CA PHE A 518 11.34 9.57 31.50
C PHE A 518 10.05 8.76 31.29
N SER A 519 9.81 7.74 32.10
CA SER A 519 8.63 6.85 32.01
C SER A 519 7.31 7.61 32.22
N LEU A 520 7.28 8.60 33.13
CA LEU A 520 6.10 9.44 33.34
C LEU A 520 5.84 10.35 32.12
N LEU A 521 6.89 10.94 31.54
CA LEU A 521 6.76 11.73 30.32
C LEU A 521 6.29 10.85 29.15
N LEU A 522 6.84 9.64 29.03
CA LEU A 522 6.45 8.66 28.03
C LEU A 522 4.97 8.26 28.21
N GLY A 523 4.56 7.89 29.42
CA GLY A 523 3.18 7.54 29.75
C GLY A 523 2.19 8.66 29.45
N LEU A 524 2.53 9.90 29.80
CA LEU A 524 1.72 11.08 29.50
C LEU A 524 1.62 11.31 27.98
N SER A 525 2.73 11.25 27.25
CA SER A 525 2.76 11.46 25.80
C SER A 525 1.94 10.40 25.04
N VAL A 526 2.08 9.14 25.44
CA VAL A 526 1.30 8.02 24.88
C VAL A 526 -0.19 8.17 25.20
N THR A 527 -0.55 8.54 26.43
CA THR A 527 -1.95 8.77 26.84
C THR A 527 -2.59 9.90 26.03
N ILE A 528 -1.89 11.02 25.84
CA ILE A 528 -2.35 12.14 25.00
C ILE A 528 -2.54 11.67 23.54
N ALA A 529 -1.59 10.90 23.00
CA ALA A 529 -1.66 10.40 21.63
C ALA A 529 -2.84 9.44 21.45
N LEU A 530 -3.01 8.46 22.34
CA LEU A 530 -4.11 7.50 22.28
C LEU A 530 -5.48 8.16 22.48
N SER A 531 -5.58 9.11 23.41
CA SER A 531 -6.82 9.89 23.59
C SER A 531 -7.18 10.69 22.34
N SER A 532 -6.17 11.26 21.65
CA SER A 532 -6.36 11.99 20.40
C SER A 532 -6.78 11.08 19.23
N LEU A 533 -6.35 9.81 19.23
CA LEU A 533 -6.80 8.79 18.27
C LEU A 533 -8.27 8.43 18.48
N LEU A 534 -8.69 8.21 19.73
CA LEU A 534 -10.03 7.71 20.08
C LEU A 534 -11.10 8.81 20.00
N TRP A 535 -10.87 9.96 20.63
CA TRP A 535 -11.87 11.02 20.73
C TRP A 535 -11.75 12.12 19.67
N GLY A 536 -10.72 12.08 18.85
CA GLY A 536 -10.45 13.07 17.81
C GLY A 536 -9.95 14.41 18.39
N VAL A 537 -9.37 15.22 17.50
CA VAL A 537 -8.77 16.53 17.85
C VAL A 537 -9.81 17.67 17.88
N GLU A 538 -11.07 17.37 17.53
CA GLU A 538 -12.12 18.40 17.50
C GLU A 538 -12.64 18.74 18.89
N PRO A 539 -12.80 20.04 19.22
CA PRO A 539 -13.48 20.44 20.45
C PRO A 539 -14.93 19.93 20.40
N ARG A 540 -15.37 19.24 21.47
CA ARG A 540 -16.80 18.93 21.68
C ARG A 540 -17.63 20.18 21.37
N LYS A 541 -18.62 20.07 20.48
CA LYS A 541 -19.61 21.14 20.29
C LYS A 541 -20.21 21.38 21.67
N SER A 542 -19.95 22.57 22.25
CA SER A 542 -20.69 23.00 23.43
C SER A 542 -22.17 22.95 23.04
N VAL A 543 -22.92 22.09 23.69
CA VAL A 543 -24.39 22.11 23.61
C VAL A 543 -24.79 23.52 23.97
N PRO A 544 -25.50 24.25 23.12
CA PRO A 544 -25.99 25.58 23.50
C PRO A 544 -26.82 25.38 24.74
N LYS A 545 -26.38 25.97 25.87
CA LYS A 545 -27.20 26.09 27.07
C LYS A 545 -28.47 26.80 26.61
N GLY A 546 -29.60 26.07 26.54
CA GLY A 546 -30.88 26.64 26.29
C GLY A 546 -31.06 27.81 27.26
N LYS A 547 -31.24 29.01 26.73
CA LYS A 547 -31.74 30.12 27.51
C LYS A 547 -33.14 29.69 27.94
N GLY A 548 -33.25 29.24 29.19
CA GLY A 548 -34.54 29.13 29.86
C GLY A 548 -35.15 30.53 29.91
N THR A 549 -36.25 30.65 29.23
CA THR A 549 -37.25 31.76 29.42
C THR A 549 -38.04 31.49 30.65
#